data_58283a55c198253e3ac52feb01ef6156
#
_entry.id   58283a55c198253e3ac52feb01ef6156
#
_cell.length_a   1.000
_cell.length_b   1.000
_cell.length_c   1.000
_cell.angle_alpha   90.00
_cell.angle_beta   90.00
_cell.angle_gamma   90.00
#
_symmetry.space_group_name_H-M   'P 1'
#
loop_
_entity.id
_entity.type
_entity.pdbx_description
1 polymer ?
#
loop_
_entity_poly.entity_id
_entity_poly.type
_entity_poly.pdbx_seq_one_letter_code
_entity_poly.pdbx_strand_id
1 'polypeptide(L)'
;MRYKYIYYSLLALSLSFLAVSAQAQQEQSAVGVGTRTPYSSALDLDVSNLPNGQKKGFLLPKVALTGKKDTHTISNPKKAMMVYNMQDAGSGEEKVYKNLVYVWTGQEWVPFSNLPEIRKLKRPIHFVLASKRKIPINISSFNNRSQGMTLRWEANEVYLKNVKDVKVPAGVPFEEIEILTEAYYEFTGSFNFKSNANGATSVITLLQKKTGHGGWATIASSSLPFDRGTQTWSQTLVFPVVTHKLKKGDKIRIVLRKGEGENQKQGAMIAYDPSEAEDITMNIRLTRLRNEDENYD
;
A
#
# COMPACT_ATOMS: atom_id res chain seq x y z
N MET A 1 -88.78 -23.47 18.01
CA MET A 1 -87.77 -23.31 16.91
C MET A 1 -86.77 -22.12 17.12
N ARG A 2 -87.11 -21.09 17.88
CA ARG A 2 -86.23 -19.87 18.02
C ARG A 2 -84.93 -20.07 18.79
N TYR A 3 -84.85 -21.04 19.69
CA TYR A 3 -83.58 -21.23 20.52
C TYR A 3 -82.43 -21.93 19.78
N LYS A 4 -82.70 -22.72 18.75
CA LYS A 4 -81.68 -23.41 17.93
C LYS A 4 -80.80 -22.42 17.14
N TYR A 5 -81.37 -21.35 16.64
CA TYR A 5 -80.60 -20.35 15.87
C TYR A 5 -79.70 -19.49 16.76
N ILE A 6 -80.05 -19.25 18.01
CA ILE A 6 -79.24 -18.51 18.98
C ILE A 6 -77.97 -19.34 19.36
N TYR A 7 -78.11 -20.62 19.52
CA TYR A 7 -76.97 -21.53 19.78
C TYR A 7 -75.99 -21.61 18.59
N TYR A 8 -76.44 -21.66 17.40
CA TYR A 8 -75.56 -21.66 16.22
C TYR A 8 -74.90 -20.33 15.96
N SER A 9 -75.49 -19.21 16.25
CA SER A 9 -74.90 -17.88 16.17
C SER A 9 -73.88 -17.64 17.23
N LEU A 10 -74.06 -18.09 18.47
CA LEU A 10 -73.08 -18.05 19.54
C LEU A 10 -71.88 -18.99 19.28
N LEU A 11 -72.14 -20.17 18.75
CA LEU A 11 -71.06 -21.12 18.35
C LEU A 11 -70.24 -20.58 17.19
N ALA A 12 -70.86 -19.97 16.20
CA ALA A 12 -70.14 -19.34 15.07
C ALA A 12 -69.33 -18.13 15.52
N LEU A 13 -69.81 -17.33 16.48
CA LEU A 13 -69.10 -16.17 17.03
C LEU A 13 -67.88 -16.62 17.87
N SER A 14 -67.98 -17.73 18.62
CA SER A 14 -66.86 -18.26 19.41
C SER A 14 -65.78 -18.90 18.54
N LEU A 15 -66.15 -19.57 17.39
CA LEU A 15 -65.20 -20.09 16.45
C LEU A 15 -64.45 -18.99 15.70
N SER A 16 -65.10 -17.86 15.40
CA SER A 16 -64.43 -16.74 14.72
C SER A 16 -63.40 -16.05 15.65
N PHE A 17 -63.65 -16.00 16.96
CA PHE A 17 -62.67 -15.49 17.93
C PHE A 17 -61.46 -16.41 18.10
N LEU A 18 -61.62 -17.72 18.03
CA LEU A 18 -60.52 -18.67 18.06
C LEU A 18 -59.65 -18.63 16.79
N ALA A 19 -60.24 -18.33 15.65
CA ALA A 19 -59.48 -18.20 14.39
C ALA A 19 -58.63 -16.94 14.34
N VAL A 20 -59.03 -15.85 14.96
CA VAL A 20 -58.26 -14.61 15.01
C VAL A 20 -57.07 -14.75 15.97
N SER A 21 -57.17 -15.52 17.05
CA SER A 21 -56.05 -15.77 17.95
C SER A 21 -55.00 -16.75 17.38
N ALA A 22 -55.40 -17.62 16.45
CA ALA A 22 -54.46 -18.54 15.79
C ALA A 22 -53.60 -17.88 14.71
N GLN A 23 -54.04 -16.77 14.13
CA GLN A 23 -53.23 -16.01 13.16
C GLN A 23 -52.18 -15.10 13.82
N ALA A 24 -52.34 -14.79 15.11
CA ALA A 24 -51.37 -13.92 15.83
C ALA A 24 -50.11 -14.67 16.31
N GLN A 25 -50.00 -15.99 16.13
CA GLN A 25 -48.87 -16.79 16.61
C GLN A 25 -47.88 -17.20 15.52
N GLN A 26 -48.00 -16.72 14.29
CA GLN A 26 -47.11 -17.15 13.19
C GLN A 26 -46.08 -16.09 12.79
N GLU A 27 -45.83 -15.10 13.62
CA GLU A 27 -44.76 -14.14 13.33
C GLU A 27 -43.79 -13.97 14.45
N GLN A 28 -42.59 -14.24 14.08
CA GLN A 28 -41.30 -13.70 14.53
C GLN A 28 -40.60 -14.51 15.59
N SER A 29 -39.75 -15.41 15.12
CA SER A 29 -38.55 -15.88 15.84
C SER A 29 -37.42 -14.84 15.82
N ALA A 30 -37.72 -13.55 15.73
CA ALA A 30 -36.77 -12.45 15.72
C ALA A 30 -36.74 -11.71 17.07
N VAL A 31 -35.55 -11.37 17.56
CA VAL A 31 -35.37 -10.57 18.76
C VAL A 31 -34.96 -9.17 18.35
N GLY A 32 -35.82 -8.19 18.65
CA GLY A 32 -35.53 -6.77 18.48
C GLY A 32 -35.09 -6.14 19.80
N VAL A 33 -34.00 -5.38 19.79
CA VAL A 33 -33.56 -4.53 20.90
C VAL A 33 -33.54 -3.10 20.41
N GLY A 34 -34.40 -2.26 20.96
CA GLY A 34 -34.55 -0.86 20.52
C GLY A 34 -35.55 -0.67 19.39
N THR A 35 -36.06 -1.72 18.77
CA THR A 35 -37.12 -1.70 17.76
C THR A 35 -38.29 -2.59 18.13
N ARG A 36 -39.51 -2.20 17.72
CA ARG A 36 -40.74 -3.01 17.91
C ARG A 36 -40.99 -3.95 16.72
N THR A 37 -40.42 -3.63 15.58
CA THR A 37 -40.60 -4.38 14.32
C THR A 37 -39.21 -4.70 13.75
N PRO A 38 -38.60 -5.85 14.13
CA PRO A 38 -37.31 -6.27 13.57
C PRO A 38 -37.43 -6.51 12.06
N TYR A 39 -36.51 -5.95 11.29
CA TYR A 39 -36.43 -6.15 9.84
C TYR A 39 -35.76 -7.49 9.53
N SER A 40 -36.45 -8.46 8.95
CA SER A 40 -35.92 -9.65 8.27
C SER A 40 -34.66 -10.31 8.89
N SER A 41 -34.37 -10.09 10.19
CA SER A 41 -33.20 -10.60 10.89
C SER A 41 -33.64 -11.33 12.17
N ALA A 42 -32.90 -12.38 12.54
CA ALA A 42 -33.14 -13.11 13.80
C ALA A 42 -32.80 -12.23 15.03
N LEU A 43 -31.89 -11.27 14.90
CA LEU A 43 -31.54 -10.26 15.91
C LEU A 43 -31.40 -8.91 15.22
N ASP A 44 -32.18 -7.93 15.64
CA ASP A 44 -32.13 -6.54 15.19
C ASP A 44 -31.81 -5.61 16.38
N LEU A 45 -30.69 -4.89 16.29
CA LEU A 45 -30.19 -3.95 17.31
C LEU A 45 -30.30 -2.52 16.76
N ASP A 46 -31.48 -1.91 16.87
CA ASP A 46 -31.68 -0.53 16.44
C ASP A 46 -31.44 0.46 17.57
N VAL A 47 -30.41 1.26 17.42
CA VAL A 47 -30.04 2.35 18.34
C VAL A 47 -30.18 3.73 17.70
N SER A 48 -30.81 3.82 16.51
CA SER A 48 -30.94 5.06 15.76
C SER A 48 -31.71 6.13 16.54
N ASN A 49 -32.72 5.71 17.27
CA ASN A 49 -33.60 6.58 18.07
C ASN A 49 -32.99 7.04 19.42
N LEU A 50 -31.83 6.53 19.79
CA LEU A 50 -31.17 6.96 21.03
C LEU A 50 -30.37 8.25 20.81
N PRO A 51 -30.40 9.17 21.76
CA PRO A 51 -29.60 10.40 21.72
C PRO A 51 -28.09 10.09 21.61
N ASN A 52 -27.31 11.03 21.06
CA ASN A 52 -25.86 10.94 21.07
C ASN A 52 -25.34 10.81 22.53
N GLY A 53 -24.38 9.91 22.72
CA GLY A 53 -23.84 9.55 24.04
C GLY A 53 -24.62 8.43 24.77
N GLN A 54 -25.84 8.09 24.34
CA GLN A 54 -26.63 6.97 24.88
C GLN A 54 -26.64 5.74 23.94
N LYS A 55 -26.12 5.87 22.72
CA LYS A 55 -26.02 4.76 21.78
C LYS A 55 -25.08 3.69 22.32
N LYS A 56 -25.48 2.42 22.21
CA LYS A 56 -24.73 1.25 22.68
C LYS A 56 -24.41 0.36 21.50
N GLY A 57 -23.27 -0.32 21.56
CA GLY A 57 -22.88 -1.32 20.58
C GLY A 57 -23.16 -2.76 21.06
N PHE A 58 -22.93 -3.71 20.18
CA PHE A 58 -22.93 -5.14 20.49
C PHE A 58 -21.52 -5.58 20.92
N LEU A 59 -21.39 -6.18 22.09
CA LEU A 59 -20.12 -6.73 22.58
C LEU A 59 -20.05 -8.21 22.24
N LEU A 60 -19.01 -8.59 21.47
CA LEU A 60 -18.68 -9.98 21.23
C LEU A 60 -18.11 -10.64 22.50
N PRO A 61 -18.26 -11.97 22.64
CA PRO A 61 -17.57 -12.72 23.68
C PRO A 61 -16.07 -12.46 23.63
N LYS A 62 -15.48 -12.07 24.77
CA LYS A 62 -14.05 -11.83 24.93
C LYS A 62 -13.37 -13.12 25.33
N VAL A 63 -12.41 -13.57 24.56
CA VAL A 63 -11.68 -14.82 24.78
C VAL A 63 -10.18 -14.63 24.64
N ALA A 64 -9.41 -15.59 25.16
CA ALA A 64 -7.97 -15.64 25.04
C ALA A 64 -7.58 -16.83 24.18
N LEU A 65 -7.63 -16.69 22.86
CA LEU A 65 -7.27 -17.76 21.93
C LEU A 65 -5.79 -18.13 22.08
N THR A 66 -5.47 -19.41 22.03
CA THR A 66 -4.10 -19.93 22.12
C THR A 66 -3.44 -20.15 20.75
N GLY A 67 -4.23 -20.08 19.67
CA GLY A 67 -3.78 -20.24 18.28
C GLY A 67 -4.97 -20.31 17.34
N LYS A 68 -4.69 -20.35 16.03
CA LYS A 68 -5.77 -20.42 15.01
C LYS A 68 -6.63 -21.70 15.13
N LYS A 69 -6.06 -22.82 15.54
CA LYS A 69 -6.78 -24.09 15.70
C LYS A 69 -7.28 -24.34 17.11
N ASP A 70 -7.34 -23.29 17.93
CA ASP A 70 -7.79 -23.41 19.31
C ASP A 70 -9.26 -23.82 19.40
N THR A 71 -9.49 -25.03 19.92
CA THR A 71 -10.80 -25.58 20.25
C THR A 71 -10.97 -25.81 21.76
N HIS A 72 -9.94 -25.41 22.55
CA HIS A 72 -9.95 -25.52 24.00
C HIS A 72 -10.65 -24.33 24.67
N THR A 73 -10.31 -23.11 24.21
CA THR A 73 -10.91 -21.88 24.75
C THR A 73 -12.42 -21.86 24.53
N ILE A 74 -12.87 -22.37 23.38
CA ILE A 74 -14.28 -22.60 23.09
C ILE A 74 -14.43 -24.04 22.61
N SER A 75 -15.14 -24.85 23.40
CA SER A 75 -15.39 -26.23 23.04
C SER A 75 -16.33 -26.34 21.85
N ASN A 76 -15.91 -27.06 20.82
CA ASN A 76 -16.75 -27.31 19.64
C ASN A 76 -17.32 -26.05 19.00
N PRO A 77 -16.48 -25.07 18.57
CA PRO A 77 -16.96 -23.85 18.00
C PRO A 77 -17.72 -24.12 16.70
N LYS A 78 -18.82 -23.41 16.48
CA LYS A 78 -19.63 -23.55 15.28
C LYS A 78 -19.15 -22.61 14.19
N LYS A 79 -19.21 -23.07 12.94
CA LYS A 79 -18.88 -22.22 11.76
C LYS A 79 -19.63 -20.89 11.83
N ALA A 80 -18.93 -19.82 11.50
CA ALA A 80 -19.36 -18.42 11.60
C ALA A 80 -19.51 -17.87 13.04
N MET A 81 -19.09 -18.61 14.08
CA MET A 81 -18.98 -18.05 15.42
C MET A 81 -17.96 -16.92 15.46
N MET A 82 -18.31 -15.81 16.09
CA MET A 82 -17.47 -14.62 16.22
C MET A 82 -17.05 -14.39 17.67
N VAL A 83 -15.78 -14.01 17.86
CA VAL A 83 -15.22 -13.69 19.18
C VAL A 83 -14.24 -12.51 19.08
N TYR A 84 -14.02 -11.82 20.19
CA TYR A 84 -12.98 -10.81 20.33
C TYR A 84 -11.80 -11.39 21.11
N ASN A 85 -10.63 -11.47 20.47
CA ASN A 85 -9.44 -12.06 21.09
C ASN A 85 -8.69 -11.04 21.96
N MET A 86 -8.37 -11.44 23.19
CA MET A 86 -7.76 -10.57 24.20
C MET A 86 -6.24 -10.72 24.33
N GLN A 87 -5.60 -11.67 23.64
CA GLN A 87 -4.17 -11.94 23.79
C GLN A 87 -3.49 -12.31 22.47
N ASP A 88 -2.16 -12.09 22.41
CA ASP A 88 -1.29 -12.64 21.37
C ASP A 88 -0.90 -14.06 21.79
N ALA A 89 -1.02 -15.03 20.88
CA ALA A 89 -0.63 -16.41 21.13
C ALA A 89 -0.31 -17.16 19.84
N GLY A 90 0.32 -18.33 19.97
CA GLY A 90 0.79 -19.12 18.83
C GLY A 90 2.08 -18.58 18.22
N SER A 91 2.58 -19.27 17.19
CA SER A 91 3.78 -18.89 16.45
C SER A 91 3.63 -19.22 14.97
N GLY A 92 4.37 -18.52 14.10
CA GLY A 92 4.29 -18.72 12.65
C GLY A 92 2.87 -18.56 12.12
N GLU A 93 2.42 -19.52 11.32
CA GLU A 93 1.08 -19.51 10.71
C GLU A 93 -0.07 -19.71 11.70
N GLU A 94 0.18 -20.28 12.88
CA GLU A 94 -0.82 -20.49 13.94
C GLU A 94 -1.03 -19.28 14.83
N LYS A 95 -0.32 -18.17 14.58
CA LYS A 95 -0.36 -16.96 15.41
C LYS A 95 -1.73 -16.29 15.35
N VAL A 96 -2.23 -15.91 16.54
CA VAL A 96 -3.40 -15.06 16.75
C VAL A 96 -2.99 -13.79 17.46
N TYR A 97 -3.65 -12.67 17.13
CA TYR A 97 -3.30 -11.34 17.64
C TYR A 97 -4.39 -10.82 18.57
N LYS A 98 -3.99 -10.13 19.63
CA LYS A 98 -4.92 -9.43 20.54
C LYS A 98 -5.65 -8.29 19.82
N ASN A 99 -6.79 -7.92 20.39
CA ASN A 99 -7.60 -6.79 19.96
C ASN A 99 -8.20 -6.94 18.55
N LEU A 100 -8.35 -8.18 18.06
CA LEU A 100 -9.01 -8.50 16.81
C LEU A 100 -10.26 -9.35 17.02
N VAL A 101 -11.22 -9.16 16.13
CA VAL A 101 -12.37 -10.06 16.02
C VAL A 101 -11.97 -11.24 15.15
N TYR A 102 -12.26 -12.45 15.63
CA TYR A 102 -12.04 -13.70 14.92
C TYR A 102 -13.34 -14.39 14.59
N VAL A 103 -13.37 -15.09 13.46
CA VAL A 103 -14.48 -15.91 12.99
C VAL A 103 -14.00 -17.35 12.85
N TRP A 104 -14.77 -18.30 13.37
CA TRP A 104 -14.49 -19.73 13.17
C TRP A 104 -14.95 -20.18 11.78
N THR A 105 -14.04 -20.69 10.96
CA THR A 105 -14.35 -21.17 9.59
C THR A 105 -14.98 -22.56 9.56
N GLY A 106 -14.93 -23.28 10.67
CA GLY A 106 -15.20 -24.70 10.80
C GLY A 106 -13.93 -25.54 11.02
N GLN A 107 -12.76 -24.95 10.79
CA GLN A 107 -11.44 -25.57 10.94
C GLN A 107 -10.47 -24.74 11.76
N GLU A 108 -10.54 -23.39 11.61
CA GLU A 108 -9.63 -22.47 12.29
C GLU A 108 -10.28 -21.09 12.52
N TRP A 109 -9.71 -20.35 13.45
CA TRP A 109 -10.02 -18.95 13.73
C TRP A 109 -9.29 -18.06 12.74
N VAL A 110 -10.04 -17.31 11.93
CA VAL A 110 -9.47 -16.31 11.01
C VAL A 110 -9.86 -14.91 11.47
N PRO A 111 -8.97 -13.91 11.38
CA PRO A 111 -9.32 -12.55 11.74
C PRO A 111 -10.38 -12.00 10.79
N PHE A 112 -11.43 -11.42 11.37
CA PHE A 112 -12.41 -10.63 10.61
C PHE A 112 -11.70 -9.34 10.18
N SER A 113 -11.48 -9.19 8.88
CA SER A 113 -10.50 -8.29 8.29
C SER A 113 -10.42 -6.90 8.93
N ASN A 114 -9.20 -6.55 9.34
CA ASN A 114 -8.87 -5.22 9.83
C ASN A 114 -8.49 -4.33 8.63
N LEU A 115 -9.42 -3.45 8.22
CA LEU A 115 -9.18 -2.49 7.14
C LEU A 115 -7.89 -1.66 7.28
N PRO A 116 -7.48 -1.21 8.49
CA PRO A 116 -6.19 -0.55 8.66
C PRO A 116 -5.00 -1.44 8.34
N GLU A 117 -5.01 -2.73 8.68
CA GLU A 117 -3.92 -3.66 8.35
C GLU A 117 -3.89 -4.01 6.88
N ILE A 118 -5.05 -4.23 6.24
CA ILE A 118 -5.13 -4.39 4.79
C ILE A 118 -4.60 -3.14 4.08
N ARG A 119 -4.88 -1.95 4.59
CA ARG A 119 -4.33 -0.70 4.06
C ARG A 119 -2.82 -0.59 4.28
N LYS A 120 -2.30 -1.05 5.41
CA LYS A 120 -0.85 -1.11 5.65
C LYS A 120 -0.15 -2.11 4.71
N LEU A 121 -0.76 -3.27 4.49
CA LEU A 121 -0.24 -4.32 3.59
C LEU A 121 -0.20 -3.88 2.13
N LYS A 122 -1.18 -3.09 1.68
CA LYS A 122 -1.34 -2.72 0.26
C LYS A 122 -0.64 -1.41 -0.14
N ARG A 123 -0.05 -0.66 0.77
CA ARG A 123 0.66 0.58 0.42
C ARG A 123 2.16 0.34 0.37
N PRO A 124 2.76 0.21 -0.81
CA PRO A 124 4.20 0.27 -0.93
C PRO A 124 4.67 1.64 -0.41
N ILE A 125 5.79 1.65 0.28
CA ILE A 125 6.38 2.86 0.84
C ILE A 125 7.28 3.43 -0.23
N HIS A 126 6.83 4.51 -0.88
CA HIS A 126 7.55 5.14 -1.96
C HIS A 126 8.27 6.41 -1.52
N PHE A 127 9.46 6.59 -2.03
CA PHE A 127 10.14 7.87 -2.14
C PHE A 127 10.21 8.21 -3.64
N VAL A 128 9.76 9.40 -4.04
CA VAL A 128 9.69 9.80 -5.44
C VAL A 128 10.32 11.17 -5.62
N LEU A 129 11.26 11.25 -6.54
CA LEU A 129 11.77 12.50 -7.09
C LEU A 129 11.24 12.68 -8.51
N ALA A 130 10.86 13.89 -8.86
CA ALA A 130 10.47 14.24 -10.21
C ALA A 130 10.92 15.67 -10.51
N SER A 131 11.51 15.87 -11.68
CA SER A 131 11.96 17.18 -12.16
C SER A 131 11.26 17.55 -13.45
N LYS A 132 10.92 18.84 -13.57
CA LYS A 132 10.42 19.45 -14.80
C LYS A 132 11.43 20.44 -15.42
N ARG A 133 12.59 20.55 -14.84
CA ARG A 133 13.59 21.51 -15.28
C ARG A 133 14.57 20.92 -16.28
N LYS A 134 15.16 21.79 -17.09
CA LYS A 134 16.33 21.48 -17.87
C LYS A 134 17.52 21.33 -16.96
N ILE A 135 18.18 20.17 -17.04
CA ILE A 135 19.38 19.90 -16.25
C ILE A 135 20.60 20.24 -17.08
N PRO A 136 21.40 21.23 -16.67
CA PRO A 136 22.63 21.54 -17.34
C PRO A 136 23.60 20.37 -17.17
N ILE A 137 24.04 19.79 -18.29
CA ILE A 137 25.04 18.73 -18.27
C ILE A 137 26.43 19.36 -18.34
N ASN A 138 27.22 19.10 -17.31
CA ASN A 138 28.62 19.42 -17.35
C ASN A 138 29.33 18.46 -18.32
N ILE A 139 29.65 18.97 -19.52
CA ILE A 139 30.22 18.15 -20.61
C ILE A 139 31.57 17.53 -20.22
N SER A 140 32.40 18.24 -19.49
CA SER A 140 33.69 17.74 -19.04
C SER A 140 33.53 16.54 -18.10
N SER A 141 32.66 16.66 -17.09
CA SER A 141 32.36 15.57 -16.17
C SER A 141 31.66 14.41 -16.85
N PHE A 142 30.69 14.68 -17.75
CA PHE A 142 29.98 13.67 -18.52
C PHE A 142 30.92 12.84 -19.41
N ASN A 143 31.88 13.48 -20.08
CA ASN A 143 32.88 12.82 -20.93
C ASN A 143 33.95 12.06 -20.12
N ASN A 144 34.07 12.33 -18.82
CA ASN A 144 34.97 11.57 -17.94
C ASN A 144 34.37 10.20 -17.63
N ARG A 145 34.86 9.18 -18.34
CA ARG A 145 34.35 7.80 -18.22
C ARG A 145 34.53 7.16 -16.84
N SER A 146 35.53 7.60 -16.07
CA SER A 146 35.80 7.05 -14.76
C SER A 146 34.91 7.64 -13.65
N GLN A 147 34.51 8.89 -13.78
CA GLN A 147 33.73 9.58 -12.75
C GLN A 147 32.28 9.86 -13.16
N GLY A 148 32.07 10.34 -14.38
CA GLY A 148 30.77 10.80 -14.84
C GLY A 148 30.30 12.08 -14.13
N MET A 149 29.09 12.48 -14.38
CA MET A 149 28.40 13.61 -13.74
C MET A 149 27.34 13.09 -12.79
N THR A 150 27.47 13.42 -11.50
CA THR A 150 26.40 13.10 -10.54
C THR A 150 25.18 13.98 -10.78
N LEU A 151 24.01 13.37 -10.75
CA LEU A 151 22.74 14.08 -10.95
C LEU A 151 22.39 14.82 -9.67
N ARG A 152 22.07 16.13 -9.83
CA ARG A 152 21.70 17.01 -8.73
C ARG A 152 20.22 17.33 -8.75
N TRP A 153 19.56 17.16 -7.63
CA TRP A 153 18.16 17.40 -7.40
C TRP A 153 17.95 18.66 -6.58
N GLU A 154 16.86 19.38 -6.85
CA GLU A 154 16.43 20.50 -6.03
C GLU A 154 15.48 20.00 -4.91
N ALA A 155 15.42 20.74 -3.80
CA ALA A 155 14.60 20.36 -2.66
C ALA A 155 13.11 20.27 -2.97
N ASN A 156 12.61 21.05 -3.92
CA ASN A 156 11.21 21.07 -4.37
C ASN A 156 10.87 19.92 -5.34
N GLU A 157 11.86 19.15 -5.79
CA GLU A 157 11.68 17.98 -6.66
C GLU A 157 11.35 16.68 -5.88
N VAL A 158 11.29 16.75 -4.55
CA VAL A 158 10.84 15.64 -3.70
C VAL A 158 9.32 15.59 -3.69
N TYR A 159 8.75 14.72 -4.49
CA TYR A 159 7.30 14.58 -4.69
C TYR A 159 6.62 13.78 -3.57
N LEU A 160 7.20 12.64 -3.20
CA LEU A 160 6.74 11.83 -2.08
C LEU A 160 7.89 11.63 -1.10
N LYS A 161 7.66 12.06 0.15
CA LYS A 161 8.63 11.94 1.24
C LYS A 161 8.36 10.68 2.05
N ASN A 162 9.30 9.77 2.01
CA ASN A 162 9.35 8.65 2.97
C ASN A 162 10.41 8.95 4.03
N VAL A 163 10.08 9.81 4.97
CA VAL A 163 11.01 10.29 6.00
C VAL A 163 11.44 9.22 7.02
N LYS A 164 10.77 8.08 7.04
CA LYS A 164 11.13 6.96 7.92
C LYS A 164 12.28 6.13 7.36
N ASP A 165 12.31 5.97 6.04
CA ASP A 165 13.25 5.06 5.39
C ASP A 165 14.34 5.77 4.60
N VAL A 166 14.11 7.04 4.24
CA VAL A 166 14.99 7.80 3.35
C VAL A 166 15.20 9.21 3.88
N LYS A 167 16.44 9.69 3.84
CA LYS A 167 16.81 11.05 4.21
C LYS A 167 17.46 11.76 3.04
N VAL A 168 17.01 12.97 2.79
CA VAL A 168 17.64 13.95 1.90
C VAL A 168 17.83 15.27 2.64
N PRO A 169 18.82 16.10 2.28
CA PRO A 169 18.98 17.43 2.86
C PRO A 169 17.71 18.27 2.68
N ALA A 170 17.32 18.99 3.72
CA ALA A 170 16.16 19.84 3.67
C ALA A 170 16.51 21.23 3.14
N GLY A 171 15.71 21.75 2.18
CA GLY A 171 15.80 23.13 1.72
C GLY A 171 17.02 23.48 0.85
N VAL A 172 17.85 22.51 0.50
CA VAL A 172 19.04 22.68 -0.34
C VAL A 172 19.12 21.61 -1.41
N PRO A 173 19.76 21.88 -2.55
CA PRO A 173 20.01 20.87 -3.57
C PRO A 173 20.88 19.71 -3.04
N PHE A 174 20.62 18.51 -3.55
CA PHE A 174 21.32 17.31 -3.11
C PHE A 174 21.65 16.37 -4.28
N GLU A 175 22.63 15.53 -4.08
CA GLU A 175 23.10 14.53 -5.04
C GLU A 175 22.99 13.10 -4.48
N GLU A 176 22.85 12.97 -3.19
CA GLU A 176 22.86 11.71 -2.46
C GLU A 176 21.55 11.52 -1.66
N ILE A 177 21.08 10.29 -1.63
CA ILE A 177 19.94 9.85 -0.83
C ILE A 177 20.47 8.89 0.23
N GLU A 178 20.27 9.17 1.51
CA GLU A 178 20.68 8.32 2.62
C GLU A 178 19.56 7.36 3.02
N ILE A 179 19.88 6.09 3.20
CA ILE A 179 18.96 5.05 3.64
C ILE A 179 18.94 4.99 5.16
N LEU A 180 17.75 5.09 5.75
CA LEU A 180 17.55 5.07 7.21
C LEU A 180 17.13 3.70 7.74
N THR A 181 16.56 2.86 6.90
CA THR A 181 16.04 1.52 7.27
C THR A 181 16.67 0.46 6.39
N GLU A 182 17.26 -0.58 6.98
CA GLU A 182 17.75 -1.73 6.23
C GLU A 182 16.58 -2.52 5.65
N ALA A 183 16.56 -2.70 4.33
CA ALA A 183 15.54 -3.48 3.62
C ALA A 183 15.97 -3.78 2.17
N TYR A 184 15.16 -4.56 1.48
CA TYR A 184 15.20 -4.60 0.01
C TYR A 184 14.47 -3.38 -0.54
N TYR A 185 15.08 -2.75 -1.53
CA TYR A 185 14.53 -1.60 -2.23
C TYR A 185 14.47 -1.84 -3.72
N GLU A 186 13.34 -1.52 -4.31
CA GLU A 186 13.21 -1.43 -5.77
C GLU A 186 13.49 0.00 -6.21
N PHE A 187 14.35 0.12 -7.17
CA PHE A 187 14.67 1.36 -7.86
C PHE A 187 14.14 1.30 -9.29
N THR A 188 13.47 2.37 -9.74
CA THR A 188 13.11 2.58 -11.15
C THR A 188 13.12 4.07 -11.46
N GLY A 189 13.23 4.43 -12.73
CA GLY A 189 13.21 5.82 -13.14
C GLY A 189 13.15 6.01 -14.63
N SER A 190 12.90 7.23 -15.05
CA SER A 190 12.98 7.65 -16.45
C SER A 190 13.73 8.97 -16.57
N PHE A 191 14.47 9.11 -17.64
CA PHE A 191 15.32 10.26 -17.93
C PHE A 191 15.20 10.64 -19.40
N ASN A 192 14.84 11.86 -19.69
CA ASN A 192 14.73 12.36 -21.04
C ASN A 192 16.02 13.07 -21.46
N PHE A 193 16.57 12.66 -22.59
CA PHE A 193 17.81 13.20 -23.13
C PHE A 193 17.64 13.66 -24.57
N LYS A 194 18.39 14.69 -24.93
CA LYS A 194 18.50 15.17 -26.31
C LYS A 194 19.98 15.26 -26.66
N SER A 195 20.40 14.70 -27.78
CA SER A 195 21.77 14.76 -28.24
C SER A 195 22.03 15.99 -29.10
N ASN A 196 23.12 16.68 -28.84
CA ASN A 196 23.70 17.65 -29.75
C ASN A 196 25.13 17.22 -30.20
N ALA A 197 25.44 15.93 -30.07
CA ALA A 197 26.71 15.38 -30.53
C ALA A 197 26.83 15.45 -32.06
N ASN A 198 28.01 15.73 -32.53
CA ASN A 198 28.31 15.64 -33.96
C ASN A 198 28.72 14.20 -34.31
N GLY A 199 27.79 13.27 -34.21
CA GLY A 199 27.99 11.85 -34.48
C GLY A 199 27.39 10.93 -33.44
N ALA A 200 27.60 9.64 -33.59
CA ALA A 200 27.09 8.63 -32.66
C ALA A 200 27.60 8.84 -31.24
N THR A 201 26.72 8.76 -30.28
CA THR A 201 27.04 8.85 -28.84
C THR A 201 26.06 7.98 -28.04
N SER A 202 26.30 7.86 -26.75
CA SER A 202 25.33 7.23 -25.84
C SER A 202 25.42 7.82 -24.45
N VAL A 203 24.33 7.76 -23.73
CA VAL A 203 24.27 8.10 -22.31
C VAL A 203 24.19 6.82 -21.51
N ILE A 204 25.08 6.65 -20.54
CA ILE A 204 25.00 5.61 -19.53
C ILE A 204 24.53 6.25 -18.23
N THR A 205 23.42 5.73 -17.70
CA THR A 205 22.92 6.08 -16.39
C THR A 205 23.30 4.99 -15.41
N LEU A 206 23.99 5.35 -14.33
CA LEU A 206 24.47 4.46 -13.30
C LEU A 206 23.71 4.74 -11.99
N LEU A 207 23.19 3.68 -11.37
CA LEU A 207 22.80 3.71 -9.98
C LEU A 207 24.00 3.24 -9.14
N GLN A 208 24.48 4.11 -8.27
CA GLN A 208 25.64 3.83 -7.43
C GLN A 208 25.25 3.82 -5.96
N LYS A 209 25.91 2.93 -5.22
CA LYS A 209 25.81 2.81 -3.77
C LYS A 209 27.15 3.07 -3.11
N LYS A 210 27.10 3.71 -1.93
CA LYS A 210 28.26 3.88 -1.03
C LYS A 210 27.88 3.39 0.36
N THR A 211 28.68 2.51 0.93
CA THR A 211 28.50 1.98 2.29
C THR A 211 29.57 2.60 3.20
N GLY A 212 29.14 3.33 4.22
CA GLY A 212 30.05 3.98 5.19
C GLY A 212 31.06 4.90 4.51
N HIS A 213 32.33 4.70 4.85
CA HIS A 213 33.47 5.47 4.30
C HIS A 213 34.06 4.87 3.02
N GLY A 214 33.46 3.80 2.49
CA GLY A 214 33.91 3.15 1.25
C GLY A 214 33.73 4.00 0.00
N GLY A 215 34.21 3.50 -1.13
CA GLY A 215 34.00 4.12 -2.44
C GLY A 215 32.59 3.88 -2.99
N TRP A 216 32.26 4.57 -4.08
CA TRP A 216 31.04 4.35 -4.82
C TRP A 216 31.15 3.07 -5.67
N ALA A 217 30.19 2.19 -5.56
CA ALA A 217 30.04 0.98 -6.37
C ALA A 217 28.77 1.07 -7.23
N THR A 218 28.89 0.77 -8.50
CA THR A 218 27.73 0.68 -9.40
C THR A 218 26.95 -0.59 -9.08
N ILE A 219 25.67 -0.46 -8.80
CA ILE A 219 24.76 -1.56 -8.50
C ILE A 219 23.79 -1.85 -9.66
N ALA A 220 23.61 -0.87 -10.55
CA ALA A 220 22.85 -1.05 -11.78
C ALA A 220 23.23 0.01 -12.82
N SER A 221 22.97 -0.29 -14.08
CA SER A 221 23.21 0.64 -15.19
C SER A 221 22.22 0.41 -16.32
N SER A 222 21.96 1.49 -17.06
CA SER A 222 21.20 1.45 -18.31
C SER A 222 21.83 2.40 -19.31
N SER A 223 21.73 2.12 -20.61
CA SER A 223 22.29 2.96 -21.64
C SER A 223 21.28 3.31 -22.73
N LEU A 224 21.41 4.51 -23.29
CA LEU A 224 20.60 5.02 -24.37
C LEU A 224 21.53 5.46 -25.50
N PRO A 225 21.52 4.77 -26.65
CA PRO A 225 22.29 5.16 -27.81
C PRO A 225 21.61 6.28 -28.60
N PHE A 226 22.43 7.11 -29.26
CA PHE A 226 22.03 8.13 -30.21
C PHE A 226 22.85 7.95 -31.48
N ASP A 227 22.20 7.64 -32.59
CA ASP A 227 22.87 7.20 -33.81
C ASP A 227 23.57 8.33 -34.59
N ARG A 228 22.99 9.52 -34.62
CA ARG A 228 23.53 10.61 -35.44
C ARG A 228 23.19 11.99 -34.87
N GLY A 229 24.21 12.87 -34.92
CA GLY A 229 24.12 14.32 -34.94
C GLY A 229 23.17 15.00 -33.97
N THR A 230 22.95 16.27 -34.18
CA THR A 230 22.00 17.09 -33.43
C THR A 230 20.59 16.60 -33.64
N GLN A 231 19.97 16.09 -32.60
CA GLN A 231 18.57 15.65 -32.65
C GLN A 231 17.64 16.79 -32.25
N THR A 232 16.52 16.92 -32.95
CA THR A 232 15.48 17.91 -32.64
C THR A 232 14.51 17.43 -31.57
N TRP A 233 14.48 16.10 -31.32
CA TRP A 233 13.61 15.48 -30.32
C TRP A 233 14.40 14.86 -29.17
N SER A 234 13.76 14.70 -28.03
CA SER A 234 14.29 13.97 -26.89
C SER A 234 14.03 12.46 -27.03
N GLN A 235 14.86 11.67 -26.36
CA GLN A 235 14.66 10.25 -26.17
C GLN A 235 14.60 9.93 -24.68
N THR A 236 13.74 8.99 -24.33
CA THR A 236 13.56 8.58 -22.93
C THR A 236 14.37 7.32 -22.66
N LEU A 237 15.29 7.40 -21.72
CA LEU A 237 15.90 6.23 -21.09
C LEU A 237 15.02 5.80 -19.94
N VAL A 238 14.52 4.57 -19.98
CA VAL A 238 13.84 3.94 -18.85
C VAL A 238 14.88 3.12 -18.08
N PHE A 239 15.04 3.42 -16.81
CA PHE A 239 15.87 2.62 -15.93
C PHE A 239 15.07 1.38 -15.52
N PRO A 240 15.55 0.16 -15.75
CA PRO A 240 14.83 -1.06 -15.39
C PRO A 240 14.60 -1.14 -13.88
N VAL A 241 13.58 -1.89 -13.48
CA VAL A 241 13.37 -2.18 -12.06
C VAL A 241 14.56 -2.99 -11.54
N VAL A 242 15.23 -2.47 -10.54
CA VAL A 242 16.37 -3.10 -9.89
C VAL A 242 16.08 -3.26 -8.41
N THR A 243 16.12 -4.50 -7.93
CA THR A 243 15.97 -4.79 -6.49
C THR A 243 17.33 -4.99 -5.87
N HIS A 244 17.61 -4.26 -4.80
CA HIS A 244 18.89 -4.36 -4.08
C HIS A 244 18.69 -4.22 -2.58
N LYS A 245 19.44 -5.01 -1.79
CA LYS A 245 19.46 -4.87 -0.33
C LYS A 245 20.33 -3.67 0.04
N LEU A 246 19.71 -2.69 0.72
CA LEU A 246 20.38 -1.50 1.24
C LEU A 246 20.37 -1.53 2.76
N LYS A 247 21.47 -1.14 3.38
CA LYS A 247 21.65 -1.06 4.83
C LYS A 247 21.42 0.36 5.33
N LYS A 248 21.10 0.48 6.59
CA LYS A 248 21.04 1.79 7.25
C LYS A 248 22.40 2.51 7.12
N GLY A 249 22.37 3.76 6.69
CA GLY A 249 23.55 4.58 6.43
C GLY A 249 24.14 4.43 5.02
N ASP A 250 23.65 3.49 4.21
CA ASP A 250 24.01 3.44 2.80
C ASP A 250 23.54 4.73 2.12
N LYS A 251 24.33 5.20 1.17
CA LYS A 251 23.96 6.31 0.29
C LYS A 251 23.83 5.83 -1.13
N ILE A 252 22.86 6.36 -1.85
CA ILE A 252 22.67 6.11 -3.28
C ILE A 252 22.71 7.41 -4.08
N ARG A 253 23.18 7.33 -5.31
CA ARG A 253 23.20 8.45 -6.26
C ARG A 253 23.04 7.97 -7.69
N ILE A 254 22.67 8.89 -8.57
CA ILE A 254 22.61 8.67 -10.01
C ILE A 254 23.78 9.39 -10.65
N VAL A 255 24.50 8.67 -11.52
CA VAL A 255 25.60 9.23 -12.29
C VAL A 255 25.31 9.04 -13.78
N LEU A 256 25.50 10.13 -14.54
CA LEU A 256 25.41 10.13 -15.99
C LEU A 256 26.82 10.17 -16.55
N ARG A 257 27.11 9.32 -17.54
CA ARG A 257 28.37 9.38 -18.26
C ARG A 257 28.19 9.03 -19.72
N LYS A 258 29.15 9.40 -20.51
CA LYS A 258 29.28 9.02 -21.91
C LYS A 258 29.49 7.50 -22.02
N GLY A 259 28.92 6.89 -23.06
CA GLY A 259 29.14 5.48 -23.37
C GLY A 259 30.57 5.13 -23.70
N GLU A 260 30.87 3.84 -23.59
CA GLU A 260 32.17 3.28 -23.95
C GLU A 260 32.14 2.85 -25.42
N GLY A 261 33.26 3.01 -26.12
CA GLY A 261 33.41 2.65 -27.51
C GLY A 261 34.29 3.64 -28.26
N GLU A 262 35.07 3.15 -29.21
CA GLU A 262 36.03 3.95 -29.98
C GLU A 262 35.35 5.02 -30.85
N ASN A 263 34.15 4.75 -31.32
CA ASN A 263 33.40 5.62 -32.22
C ASN A 263 32.50 6.64 -31.49
N GLN A 264 32.55 6.66 -30.17
CA GLN A 264 31.73 7.63 -29.40
C GLN A 264 32.31 9.03 -29.49
N LYS A 265 31.60 9.95 -30.14
CA LYS A 265 32.05 11.34 -30.26
C LYS A 265 32.02 12.05 -28.92
N GLN A 266 33.02 12.90 -28.70
CA GLN A 266 33.07 13.77 -27.52
C GLN A 266 32.09 14.93 -27.67
N GLY A 267 31.69 15.40 -26.57
CA GLY A 267 30.81 16.56 -26.47
C GLY A 267 29.39 16.16 -26.55
N ALA A 268 28.53 16.70 -26.27
CA ALA A 268 27.26 16.80 -26.59
C ALA A 268 26.24 16.08 -25.89
N MET A 269 25.95 16.42 -24.82
CA MET A 269 24.80 16.18 -24.29
C MET A 269 24.12 16.99 -23.47
N ILE A 270 23.20 16.98 -23.43
CA ILE A 270 21.93 16.94 -23.54
C ILE A 270 21.04 17.02 -22.37
N ALA A 271 20.54 18.00 -22.08
CA ALA A 271 19.37 18.12 -21.28
C ALA A 271 18.17 18.12 -22.21
N TYR A 272 17.11 17.53 -21.81
CA TYR A 272 15.80 17.80 -22.35
C TYR A 272 15.54 19.31 -22.23
N ASP A 273 15.12 19.91 -23.30
CA ASP A 273 14.60 21.28 -23.31
C ASP A 273 13.07 21.16 -23.25
N PRO A 274 12.45 21.36 -22.10
CA PRO A 274 11.01 21.34 -22.02
C PRO A 274 10.48 22.56 -22.74
N SER A 275 10.24 22.44 -24.05
CA SER A 275 9.50 23.46 -24.81
C SER A 275 8.04 23.52 -24.36
N GLU A 276 7.58 22.49 -23.63
CA GLU A 276 6.27 22.39 -23.02
C GLU A 276 6.40 22.32 -21.49
N ALA A 277 5.80 23.28 -20.81
CA ALA A 277 6.00 23.56 -19.38
C ALA A 277 5.52 22.46 -18.40
N GLU A 278 4.96 21.35 -18.90
CA GLU A 278 4.35 20.31 -18.08
C GLU A 278 5.10 18.97 -18.06
N ASP A 279 6.09 18.81 -18.92
CA ASP A 279 6.79 17.54 -19.06
C ASP A 279 7.73 17.23 -17.91
N ILE A 280 7.62 16.04 -17.36
CA ILE A 280 8.60 15.51 -16.42
C ILE A 280 9.86 15.13 -17.20
N THR A 281 10.95 15.85 -16.96
CA THR A 281 12.24 15.62 -17.64
C THR A 281 12.97 14.41 -17.07
N MET A 282 12.81 14.15 -15.80
CA MET A 282 13.30 12.95 -15.14
C MET A 282 12.50 12.62 -13.88
N ASN A 283 12.38 11.35 -13.58
CA ASN A 283 11.87 10.88 -12.32
C ASN A 283 12.66 9.66 -11.84
N ILE A 284 12.67 9.47 -10.53
CA ILE A 284 13.07 8.23 -9.89
C ILE A 284 12.08 7.84 -8.80
N ARG A 285 11.89 6.55 -8.64
CA ARG A 285 11.11 5.96 -7.55
C ARG A 285 11.97 4.96 -6.82
N LEU A 286 12.01 5.10 -5.52
CA LEU A 286 12.57 4.14 -4.59
C LEU A 286 11.44 3.58 -3.76
N THR A 287 11.21 2.27 -3.85
CA THR A 287 10.15 1.55 -3.14
C THR A 287 10.78 0.60 -2.15
N ARG A 288 10.51 0.78 -0.86
CA ARG A 288 10.89 -0.20 0.14
C ARG A 288 9.99 -1.42 0.03
N LEU A 289 10.59 -2.58 -0.14
CA LEU A 289 9.92 -3.87 0.01
C LEU A 289 9.89 -4.24 1.50
N ARG A 290 8.78 -4.77 1.96
CA ARG A 290 8.68 -5.28 3.33
C ARG A 290 9.33 -6.64 3.40
N ASN A 291 10.04 -6.89 4.50
CA ASN A 291 10.47 -8.23 4.85
C ASN A 291 9.30 -9.00 5.45
N GLU A 292 9.21 -10.30 5.20
CA GLU A 292 8.15 -11.17 5.76
C GLU A 292 8.12 -11.15 7.29
N ASP A 293 9.26 -10.85 7.93
CA ASP A 293 9.42 -10.83 9.39
C ASP A 293 9.11 -9.48 10.05
N GLU A 294 8.73 -8.45 9.29
CA GLU A 294 8.39 -7.15 9.88
C GLU A 294 7.05 -7.23 10.60
N ASN A 295 7.12 -7.31 11.94
CA ASN A 295 5.95 -7.18 12.79
C ASN A 295 5.26 -5.83 12.55
N TYR A 296 3.95 -5.88 12.49
CA TYR A 296 3.08 -4.70 12.39
C TYR A 296 2.99 -4.03 13.77
N ASP A 297 3.91 -3.12 14.07
CA ASP A 297 3.81 -2.22 15.22
C ASP A 297 2.92 -1.00 14.87
#